data_403a0884a2be3f81795350f147296c81
#
_entry.id   403a0884a2be3f81795350f147296c81
#
_cell.length_a   1.000
_cell.length_b   1.000
_cell.length_c   1.000
_cell.angle_alpha   90.00
_cell.angle_beta   90.00
_cell.angle_gamma   90.00
#
_symmetry.space_group_name_H-M   'P 1'
#
loop_
_entity.id
_entity.type
_entity.pdbx_description
1 polymer ?
#
loop_
_entity_poly.entity_id
_entity_poly.type
_entity_poly.pdbx_seq_one_letter_code
_entity_poly.pdbx_strand_id
1 'polypeptide(L)'
;MTAQPQQLIIRRPDDWHIHLRDDEMLKTVLPFTSEVNGRAIVMPNLVPPVTSVAAAIAYRNRILDAIPDGHHFTPLMTCYLTDSLDADEVEKGFTEGVFTAAKLYPAHATTNSSHGVTNIASIATVLERMQKIGMPLLIHGEVTAAEIDIFDREARFIETVMEPLRKQYPELKVVFEHITTKEAAAYVEEGNRFLAATITPQHLMFNRNHMLVGGIRPHLYCLPILKRNVHQEALRKVVATGNDRFFLGTDTAPHLRHLKEASCGCAGVFNAPSSLPAYATVFEEMNALQHFEAFCSENGPRFYGLPLNEGTITLVRKPWKVADSIALGEHTLVPFLAGETLNWTVEL
;
A
#
# COMPACT_ATOMS: atom_id res chain seq x y z
N MET A 1 -0.37 -35.53 -5.67
CA MET A 1 0.28 -34.20 -5.43
C MET A 1 0.69 -33.68 -6.81
N THR A 2 0.07 -32.63 -7.30
CA THR A 2 0.52 -31.94 -8.51
C THR A 2 1.89 -31.34 -8.24
N ALA A 3 2.83 -31.53 -9.18
CA ALA A 3 4.16 -30.93 -9.05
C ALA A 3 4.00 -29.40 -8.93
N GLN A 4 4.66 -28.78 -7.94
CA GLN A 4 4.64 -27.34 -7.81
C GLN A 4 5.36 -26.69 -8.99
N PRO A 5 4.88 -25.54 -9.50
CA PRO A 5 5.50 -24.89 -10.65
C PRO A 5 6.93 -24.45 -10.30
N GLN A 6 7.82 -24.56 -11.27
CA GLN A 6 9.22 -24.12 -11.13
C GLN A 6 9.37 -22.63 -11.50
N GLN A 7 8.42 -22.08 -12.22
CA GLN A 7 8.35 -20.68 -12.60
C GLN A 7 6.92 -20.19 -12.66
N LEU A 8 6.73 -18.89 -12.45
CA LEU A 8 5.49 -18.14 -12.63
C LEU A 8 5.80 -16.99 -13.59
N ILE A 9 5.12 -16.96 -14.72
CA ILE A 9 5.17 -15.82 -15.65
C ILE A 9 3.86 -15.08 -15.47
N ILE A 10 3.93 -13.85 -15.04
CA ILE A 10 2.76 -13.00 -14.82
C ILE A 10 2.93 -11.69 -15.61
N ARG A 11 1.84 -11.05 -15.93
CA ARG A 11 1.84 -9.66 -16.40
C ARG A 11 2.62 -8.78 -15.42
N ARG A 12 3.37 -7.80 -15.92
CA ARG A 12 4.13 -6.87 -15.07
C ARG A 12 3.17 -6.25 -14.04
N PRO A 13 3.45 -6.36 -12.73
CA PRO A 13 2.55 -5.89 -11.68
C PRO A 13 2.49 -4.37 -11.59
N ASP A 14 1.49 -3.89 -10.87
CA ASP A 14 1.38 -2.53 -10.37
C ASP A 14 1.33 -2.55 -8.84
N ASP A 15 1.97 -1.58 -8.19
CA ASP A 15 1.89 -1.42 -6.74
C ASP A 15 0.93 -0.26 -6.39
N TRP A 16 -0.17 -0.59 -5.73
CA TRP A 16 -1.24 0.38 -5.47
C TRP A 16 -1.06 1.16 -4.16
N HIS A 17 0.13 1.05 -3.52
CA HIS A 17 0.46 1.84 -2.33
C HIS A 17 1.96 1.83 -2.03
N ILE A 18 2.66 2.93 -2.29
CA ILE A 18 4.09 3.06 -1.97
C ILE A 18 4.43 4.41 -1.36
N HIS A 19 5.47 4.42 -0.49
CA HIS A 19 6.11 5.63 0.03
C HIS A 19 7.54 5.72 -0.51
N LEU A 20 7.77 6.60 -1.47
CA LEU A 20 9.10 6.82 -2.04
C LEU A 20 9.94 7.81 -1.23
N ARG A 21 9.30 8.59 -0.34
CA ARG A 21 9.96 9.68 0.35
C ARG A 21 10.50 10.73 -0.63
N ASP A 22 11.64 11.36 -0.33
CA ASP A 22 12.26 12.37 -1.20
C ASP A 22 13.80 12.28 -1.11
N ASP A 23 14.51 13.11 -1.86
CA ASP A 23 15.97 13.28 -1.85
C ASP A 23 16.75 11.95 -1.99
N GLU A 24 17.76 11.72 -1.17
CA GLU A 24 18.59 10.51 -1.21
C GLU A 24 17.81 9.23 -0.86
N MET A 25 16.77 9.32 -0.02
CA MET A 25 15.90 8.18 0.26
C MET A 25 15.16 7.74 -1.01
N LEU A 26 14.59 8.69 -1.76
CA LEU A 26 13.92 8.42 -3.04
C LEU A 26 14.85 7.66 -4.00
N LYS A 27 16.05 8.18 -4.21
CA LYS A 27 17.04 7.57 -5.13
C LYS A 27 17.44 6.16 -4.70
N THR A 28 17.48 5.90 -3.39
CA THR A 28 17.87 4.60 -2.84
C THR A 28 16.76 3.56 -2.95
N VAL A 29 15.48 3.95 -2.74
CA VAL A 29 14.38 2.99 -2.62
C VAL A 29 13.60 2.78 -3.92
N LEU A 30 13.55 3.79 -4.79
CA LEU A 30 12.83 3.72 -6.06
C LEU A 30 13.25 2.55 -6.95
N PRO A 31 14.54 2.21 -7.09
CA PRO A 31 14.97 1.11 -7.94
C PRO A 31 14.27 -0.20 -7.63
N PHE A 32 14.08 -0.54 -6.35
CA PHE A 32 13.41 -1.78 -5.93
C PHE A 32 11.93 -1.87 -6.36
N THR A 33 11.27 -0.73 -6.51
CA THR A 33 9.89 -0.67 -6.99
C THR A 33 9.84 -0.60 -8.52
N SER A 34 10.64 0.28 -9.13
CA SER A 34 10.59 0.55 -10.58
C SER A 34 11.14 -0.59 -11.43
N GLU A 35 11.99 -1.45 -10.86
CA GLU A 35 12.53 -2.63 -11.52
C GLU A 35 11.44 -3.69 -11.76
N VAL A 36 10.53 -3.84 -10.79
CA VAL A 36 9.53 -4.90 -10.76
C VAL A 36 8.19 -4.44 -11.30
N ASN A 37 7.74 -3.23 -10.93
CA ASN A 37 6.41 -2.74 -11.23
C ASN A 37 6.40 -1.85 -12.46
N GLY A 38 5.29 -1.89 -13.24
CA GLY A 38 5.05 -0.97 -14.34
C GLY A 38 4.58 0.41 -13.87
N ARG A 39 3.77 0.43 -12.82
CA ARG A 39 3.21 1.63 -12.20
C ARG A 39 3.15 1.47 -10.68
N ALA A 40 3.07 2.61 -9.97
CA ALA A 40 2.67 2.57 -8.57
C ALA A 40 1.94 3.84 -8.15
N ILE A 41 0.96 3.67 -7.24
CA ILE A 41 0.31 4.78 -6.52
C ILE A 41 1.28 5.32 -5.46
N VAL A 42 1.72 6.56 -5.66
CA VAL A 42 2.67 7.23 -4.77
C VAL A 42 1.93 8.02 -3.71
N MET A 43 2.20 7.68 -2.45
CA MET A 43 1.58 8.35 -1.31
C MET A 43 2.08 9.79 -1.14
N PRO A 44 1.16 10.73 -0.79
CA PRO A 44 1.42 12.15 -0.82
C PRO A 44 1.95 12.73 0.50
N ASN A 45 2.24 11.90 1.52
CA ASN A 45 2.57 12.32 2.89
C ASN A 45 4.03 12.71 3.08
N LEU A 46 4.52 13.58 2.21
CA LEU A 46 5.80 14.29 2.39
C LEU A 46 5.70 15.37 3.49
N VAL A 47 6.77 16.09 3.73
CA VAL A 47 6.80 17.29 4.58
C VAL A 47 7.41 18.43 3.75
N PRO A 48 6.59 19.40 3.29
CA PRO A 48 5.13 19.47 3.39
C PRO A 48 4.40 18.42 2.54
N PRO A 49 3.11 18.10 2.84
CA PRO A 49 2.33 17.14 2.08
C PRO A 49 1.98 17.64 0.67
N VAL A 50 1.72 16.72 -0.25
CA VAL A 50 1.34 17.04 -1.64
C VAL A 50 -0.16 17.34 -1.69
N THR A 51 -0.52 18.62 -1.65
CA THR A 51 -1.92 19.11 -1.60
C THR A 51 -2.34 19.87 -2.83
N SER A 52 -1.45 20.05 -3.82
CA SER A 52 -1.75 20.80 -5.04
C SER A 52 -1.21 20.14 -6.30
N VAL A 53 -1.79 20.50 -7.44
CA VAL A 53 -1.34 20.08 -8.77
C VAL A 53 0.14 20.44 -8.98
N ALA A 54 0.54 21.66 -8.62
CA ALA A 54 1.93 22.09 -8.76
C ALA A 54 2.90 21.24 -7.90
N ALA A 55 2.53 20.94 -6.66
CA ALA A 55 3.34 20.09 -5.77
C ALA A 55 3.45 18.65 -6.30
N ALA A 56 2.35 18.11 -6.83
CA ALA A 56 2.34 16.78 -7.42
C ALA A 56 3.21 16.68 -8.68
N ILE A 57 3.14 17.67 -9.56
CA ILE A 57 4.01 17.74 -10.75
C ILE A 57 5.47 17.85 -10.34
N ALA A 58 5.81 18.69 -9.38
CA ALA A 58 7.17 18.85 -8.88
C ALA A 58 7.70 17.53 -8.27
N TYR A 59 6.90 16.84 -7.48
CA TYR A 59 7.28 15.54 -6.90
C TYR A 59 7.40 14.47 -7.98
N ARG A 60 6.45 14.39 -8.92
CA ARG A 60 6.51 13.46 -10.06
C ARG A 60 7.80 13.64 -10.85
N ASN A 61 8.21 14.86 -11.13
CA ASN A 61 9.44 15.14 -11.87
C ASN A 61 10.67 14.62 -11.11
N ARG A 62 10.76 14.85 -9.79
CA ARG A 62 11.86 14.29 -8.98
C ARG A 62 11.89 12.75 -9.01
N ILE A 63 10.71 12.10 -9.03
CA ILE A 63 10.64 10.65 -9.17
C ILE A 63 11.13 10.21 -10.55
N LEU A 64 10.66 10.87 -11.62
CA LEU A 64 11.07 10.56 -12.99
C LEU A 64 12.58 10.73 -13.20
N ASP A 65 13.15 11.79 -12.65
CA ASP A 65 14.61 12.07 -12.70
C ASP A 65 15.44 11.04 -11.91
N ALA A 66 14.82 10.32 -10.97
CA ALA A 66 15.47 9.31 -10.14
C ALA A 66 15.27 7.87 -10.65
N ILE A 67 14.50 7.65 -11.71
CA ILE A 67 14.31 6.33 -12.31
C ILE A 67 15.64 5.89 -12.94
N PRO A 68 16.18 4.70 -12.60
CA PRO A 68 17.39 4.19 -13.23
C PRO A 68 17.20 3.96 -14.73
N ASP A 69 18.30 4.10 -15.48
CA ASP A 69 18.31 3.77 -16.89
C ASP A 69 17.86 2.34 -17.15
N GLY A 70 16.98 2.16 -18.13
CA GLY A 70 16.42 0.86 -18.48
C GLY A 70 15.19 0.44 -17.68
N HIS A 71 14.84 1.16 -16.60
CA HIS A 71 13.57 0.90 -15.90
C HIS A 71 12.40 1.63 -16.58
N HIS A 72 11.31 0.90 -16.80
CA HIS A 72 10.05 1.44 -17.34
C HIS A 72 9.00 1.53 -16.24
N PHE A 73 8.85 2.71 -15.65
CA PHE A 73 7.99 2.92 -14.49
C PHE A 73 7.21 4.23 -14.60
N THR A 74 5.94 4.18 -14.24
CA THR A 74 5.06 5.36 -14.22
C THR A 74 4.56 5.62 -12.79
N PRO A 75 4.97 6.74 -12.15
CA PRO A 75 4.40 7.13 -10.86
C PRO A 75 2.99 7.70 -11.05
N LEU A 76 2.03 7.13 -10.33
CA LEU A 76 0.65 7.59 -10.26
C LEU A 76 0.50 8.46 -9.01
N MET A 77 0.38 9.78 -9.23
CA MET A 77 0.41 10.73 -8.11
C MET A 77 -0.94 10.82 -7.40
N THR A 78 -0.90 11.13 -6.11
CA THR A 78 -2.08 11.31 -5.27
C THR A 78 -2.10 12.67 -4.60
N CYS A 79 -3.33 13.15 -4.29
CA CYS A 79 -3.56 14.36 -3.53
C CYS A 79 -3.76 14.03 -2.05
N TYR A 80 -3.07 14.73 -1.15
CA TYR A 80 -3.26 14.62 0.30
C TYR A 80 -4.50 15.42 0.73
N LEU A 81 -5.51 14.77 1.29
CA LEU A 81 -6.71 15.44 1.79
C LEU A 81 -6.45 16.11 3.14
N THR A 82 -6.80 17.39 3.22
CA THR A 82 -6.80 18.21 4.44
C THR A 82 -8.19 18.78 4.68
N ASP A 83 -8.50 19.22 5.87
CA ASP A 83 -9.81 19.83 6.20
C ASP A 83 -10.15 21.06 5.36
N SER A 84 -9.15 21.74 4.79
CA SER A 84 -9.29 22.99 4.02
C SER A 84 -8.98 22.83 2.54
N LEU A 85 -8.86 21.60 2.03
CA LEU A 85 -8.51 21.36 0.63
C LEU A 85 -9.63 21.85 -0.30
N ASP A 86 -9.25 22.58 -1.35
CA ASP A 86 -10.17 23.06 -2.37
C ASP A 86 -10.59 21.93 -3.32
N ALA A 87 -11.92 21.75 -3.49
CA ALA A 87 -12.48 20.75 -4.39
C ALA A 87 -12.16 21.05 -5.87
N ASP A 88 -11.98 22.32 -6.24
CA ASP A 88 -11.63 22.70 -7.62
C ASP A 88 -10.18 22.32 -7.94
N GLU A 89 -9.26 22.39 -6.97
CA GLU A 89 -7.88 21.91 -7.13
C GLU A 89 -7.83 20.38 -7.33
N VAL A 90 -8.67 19.64 -6.58
CA VAL A 90 -8.78 18.18 -6.72
C VAL A 90 -9.34 17.79 -8.09
N GLU A 91 -10.45 18.43 -8.52
CA GLU A 91 -11.03 18.18 -9.84
C GLU A 91 -10.06 18.52 -10.97
N LYS A 92 -9.41 19.68 -10.89
CA LYS A 92 -8.40 20.12 -11.86
C LYS A 92 -7.30 19.06 -12.00
N GLY A 93 -6.71 18.65 -10.87
CA GLY A 93 -5.61 17.68 -10.90
C GLY A 93 -6.01 16.31 -11.47
N PHE A 94 -7.22 15.86 -11.19
CA PHE A 94 -7.73 14.61 -11.75
C PHE A 94 -8.04 14.72 -13.24
N THR A 95 -8.70 15.81 -13.65
CA THR A 95 -9.08 16.04 -15.05
C THR A 95 -7.86 16.24 -15.96
N GLU A 96 -6.82 16.92 -15.45
CA GLU A 96 -5.54 17.11 -16.14
C GLU A 96 -4.63 15.87 -16.13
N GLY A 97 -5.05 14.77 -15.47
CA GLY A 97 -4.27 13.54 -15.35
C GLY A 97 -3.02 13.66 -14.47
N VAL A 98 -3.00 14.65 -13.56
CA VAL A 98 -1.93 14.81 -12.56
C VAL A 98 -2.19 13.94 -11.35
N PHE A 99 -3.41 13.94 -10.81
CA PHE A 99 -3.81 13.05 -9.74
C PHE A 99 -4.50 11.81 -10.30
N THR A 100 -4.16 10.65 -9.77
CA THR A 100 -4.88 9.38 -10.03
C THR A 100 -5.95 9.15 -8.96
N ALA A 101 -5.72 9.58 -7.73
CA ALA A 101 -6.60 9.41 -6.59
C ALA A 101 -6.32 10.48 -5.53
N ALA A 102 -7.19 10.59 -4.51
CA ALA A 102 -6.91 11.38 -3.33
C ALA A 102 -6.77 10.47 -2.10
N LYS A 103 -5.83 10.79 -1.22
CA LYS A 103 -5.51 10.02 0.00
C LYS A 103 -6.06 10.69 1.23
N LEU A 104 -6.86 9.96 1.98
CA LEU A 104 -7.37 10.30 3.29
C LEU A 104 -6.53 9.65 4.39
N TYR A 105 -5.89 10.49 5.19
CA TYR A 105 -5.35 10.11 6.48
C TYR A 105 -6.21 10.73 7.57
N PRO A 106 -6.74 9.97 8.52
CA PRO A 106 -7.23 10.57 9.76
C PRO A 106 -6.07 11.29 10.46
N ALA A 107 -6.31 12.49 10.98
CA ALA A 107 -5.27 13.26 11.63
C ALA A 107 -4.59 12.45 12.76
N HIS A 108 -3.26 12.43 12.75
CA HIS A 108 -2.41 11.68 13.71
C HIS A 108 -2.51 10.14 13.66
N ALA A 109 -3.08 9.56 12.60
CA ALA A 109 -3.18 8.11 12.48
C ALA A 109 -1.84 7.40 12.20
N THR A 110 -0.96 8.03 11.44
CA THR A 110 0.33 7.44 11.03
C THR A 110 1.40 8.49 10.77
N THR A 111 2.55 8.10 10.26
CA THR A 111 3.68 8.99 9.91
C THR A 111 3.23 10.12 8.97
N ASN A 112 3.59 11.37 9.29
CA ASN A 112 3.28 12.59 8.53
C ASN A 112 1.77 12.80 8.28
N SER A 113 0.92 12.39 9.23
CA SER A 113 -0.54 12.55 9.13
C SER A 113 -1.12 13.67 10.00
N SER A 114 -0.28 14.55 10.55
CA SER A 114 -0.73 15.67 11.40
C SER A 114 -1.64 16.68 10.67
N HIS A 115 -1.50 16.80 9.35
CA HIS A 115 -2.33 17.63 8.48
C HIS A 115 -3.54 16.88 7.92
N GLY A 116 -3.78 15.64 8.35
CA GLY A 116 -4.87 14.80 7.90
C GLY A 116 -6.26 15.33 8.27
N VAL A 117 -7.27 14.60 7.82
CA VAL A 117 -8.66 14.99 8.02
C VAL A 117 -9.06 14.75 9.49
N THR A 118 -9.56 15.80 10.14
CA THR A 118 -10.05 15.71 11.53
C THR A 118 -11.52 15.31 11.58
N ASN A 119 -12.29 15.68 10.55
CA ASN A 119 -13.71 15.35 10.45
C ASN A 119 -14.10 15.15 8.97
N ILE A 120 -14.74 14.04 8.64
CA ILE A 120 -15.20 13.76 7.28
C ILE A 120 -16.15 14.85 6.74
N ALA A 121 -16.95 15.48 7.61
CA ALA A 121 -17.83 16.57 7.20
C ALA A 121 -17.08 17.81 6.66
N SER A 122 -15.83 18.04 7.09
CA SER A 122 -15.00 19.16 6.60
C SER A 122 -14.65 19.02 5.12
N ILE A 123 -14.61 17.81 4.61
CA ILE A 123 -14.27 17.51 3.20
C ILE A 123 -15.47 17.07 2.35
N ALA A 124 -16.70 17.32 2.84
CA ALA A 124 -17.91 16.87 2.15
C ALA A 124 -17.96 17.32 0.67
N THR A 125 -17.67 18.58 0.39
CA THR A 125 -17.64 19.14 -0.98
C THR A 125 -16.60 18.42 -1.86
N VAL A 126 -15.45 18.08 -1.29
CA VAL A 126 -14.40 17.30 -1.99
C VAL A 126 -14.89 15.92 -2.34
N LEU A 127 -15.51 15.20 -1.38
CA LEU A 127 -16.03 13.85 -1.59
C LEU A 127 -17.17 13.82 -2.62
N GLU A 128 -18.07 14.79 -2.60
CA GLU A 128 -19.13 14.96 -3.62
C GLU A 128 -18.52 15.15 -5.01
N ARG A 129 -17.51 16.02 -5.12
CA ARG A 129 -16.80 16.27 -6.36
C ARG A 129 -16.09 15.02 -6.87
N MET A 130 -15.37 14.31 -5.99
CA MET A 130 -14.68 13.06 -6.33
C MET A 130 -15.67 11.99 -6.84
N GLN A 131 -16.80 11.81 -6.16
CA GLN A 131 -17.84 10.89 -6.62
C GLN A 131 -18.32 11.25 -8.03
N LYS A 132 -18.62 12.55 -8.27
CA LYS A 132 -19.13 13.03 -9.55
C LYS A 132 -18.15 12.81 -10.72
N ILE A 133 -16.85 12.99 -10.48
CA ILE A 133 -15.83 12.83 -11.53
C ILE A 133 -15.25 11.42 -11.60
N GLY A 134 -15.65 10.53 -10.70
CA GLY A 134 -15.18 9.14 -10.63
C GLY A 134 -13.76 8.98 -10.09
N MET A 135 -13.23 9.97 -9.36
CA MET A 135 -11.90 9.93 -8.75
C MET A 135 -11.90 9.03 -7.52
N PRO A 136 -10.97 8.05 -7.41
CA PRO A 136 -10.90 7.16 -6.25
C PRO A 136 -10.43 7.86 -4.98
N LEU A 137 -11.03 7.48 -3.85
CA LEU A 137 -10.62 7.82 -2.49
C LEU A 137 -9.84 6.67 -1.87
N LEU A 138 -8.60 6.91 -1.48
CA LEU A 138 -7.73 5.96 -0.81
C LEU A 138 -7.75 6.25 0.70
N ILE A 139 -8.04 5.26 1.53
CA ILE A 139 -8.30 5.50 2.95
C ILE A 139 -7.32 4.72 3.83
N HIS A 140 -6.56 5.42 4.69
CA HIS A 140 -5.99 4.83 5.88
C HIS A 140 -7.09 4.68 6.93
N GLY A 141 -7.55 3.47 7.16
CA GLY A 141 -8.79 3.23 7.88
C GLY A 141 -8.60 2.93 9.36
N GLU A 142 -8.13 3.89 10.14
CA GLU A 142 -8.01 3.77 11.59
C GLU A 142 -8.62 4.99 12.29
N VAL A 143 -9.38 4.76 13.36
CA VAL A 143 -9.76 5.83 14.30
C VAL A 143 -8.57 6.20 15.18
N THR A 144 -8.50 7.46 15.63
CA THR A 144 -7.36 8.00 16.39
C THR A 144 -7.70 8.35 17.85
N ALA A 145 -8.92 8.09 18.30
CA ALA A 145 -9.35 8.34 19.67
C ALA A 145 -8.49 7.53 20.66
N ALA A 146 -7.97 8.20 21.70
CA ALA A 146 -6.97 7.62 22.59
C ALA A 146 -7.51 6.43 23.43
N GLU A 147 -8.82 6.38 23.66
CA GLU A 147 -9.49 5.31 24.39
C GLU A 147 -9.68 4.04 23.57
N ILE A 148 -9.47 4.07 22.25
CA ILE A 148 -9.60 2.90 21.38
C ILE A 148 -8.28 2.17 21.31
N ASP A 149 -8.31 0.89 21.67
CA ASP A 149 -7.14 0.00 21.55
C ASP A 149 -6.62 -0.01 20.11
N ILE A 150 -5.30 0.08 19.94
CA ILE A 150 -4.64 0.12 18.63
C ILE A 150 -5.00 -1.08 17.75
N PHE A 151 -5.32 -2.24 18.36
CA PHE A 151 -5.73 -3.43 17.62
C PHE A 151 -7.18 -3.41 17.13
N ASP A 152 -8.01 -2.50 17.64
CA ASP A 152 -9.44 -2.40 17.33
C ASP A 152 -9.77 -1.19 16.43
N ARG A 153 -8.79 -0.31 16.18
CA ARG A 153 -8.96 0.96 15.44
C ARG A 153 -9.57 0.79 14.05
N GLU A 154 -9.14 -0.22 13.30
CA GLU A 154 -9.66 -0.48 11.95
C GLU A 154 -11.12 -0.94 11.98
N ALA A 155 -11.48 -1.87 12.86
CA ALA A 155 -12.86 -2.32 13.00
C ALA A 155 -13.80 -1.18 13.42
N ARG A 156 -13.36 -0.33 14.37
CA ARG A 156 -14.12 0.86 14.78
C ARG A 156 -14.25 1.89 13.66
N PHE A 157 -13.22 2.03 12.81
CA PHE A 157 -13.28 2.91 11.64
C PHE A 157 -14.37 2.48 10.66
N ILE A 158 -14.52 1.19 10.42
CA ILE A 158 -15.59 0.67 9.56
C ILE A 158 -16.95 1.13 10.08
N GLU A 159 -17.24 0.90 11.37
CA GLU A 159 -18.52 1.21 11.97
C GLU A 159 -18.82 2.71 12.01
N THR A 160 -17.83 3.53 12.38
CA THR A 160 -18.04 4.94 12.71
C THR A 160 -17.76 5.91 11.58
N VAL A 161 -16.97 5.51 10.59
CA VAL A 161 -16.56 6.39 9.48
C VAL A 161 -16.89 5.79 8.12
N MET A 162 -16.45 4.56 7.83
CA MET A 162 -16.58 3.98 6.49
C MET A 162 -18.05 3.73 6.11
N GLU A 163 -18.83 3.14 6.99
CA GLU A 163 -20.26 2.89 6.76
C GLU A 163 -21.07 4.17 6.51
N PRO A 164 -20.98 5.22 7.37
CA PRO A 164 -21.62 6.50 7.10
C PRO A 164 -21.15 7.15 5.78
N LEU A 165 -19.84 7.15 5.51
CA LEU A 165 -19.27 7.72 4.29
C LEU A 165 -19.85 7.04 3.05
N ARG A 166 -19.85 5.70 3.01
CA ARG A 166 -20.34 4.95 1.84
C ARG A 166 -21.87 5.03 1.68
N LYS A 167 -22.63 5.24 2.77
CA LYS A 167 -24.06 5.54 2.68
C LYS A 167 -24.33 6.92 2.09
N GLN A 168 -23.53 7.91 2.45
CA GLN A 168 -23.65 9.27 1.93
C GLN A 168 -23.15 9.39 0.48
N TYR A 169 -22.10 8.67 0.11
CA TYR A 169 -21.48 8.70 -1.22
C TYR A 169 -21.46 7.28 -1.84
N PRO A 170 -22.60 6.74 -2.27
CA PRO A 170 -22.73 5.32 -2.64
C PRO A 170 -21.99 4.93 -3.92
N GLU A 171 -21.65 5.88 -4.79
CA GLU A 171 -20.92 5.66 -6.04
C GLU A 171 -19.46 6.16 -5.98
N LEU A 172 -19.01 6.68 -4.83
CA LEU A 172 -17.62 7.03 -4.63
C LEU A 172 -16.77 5.76 -4.66
N LYS A 173 -15.79 5.70 -5.55
CA LYS A 173 -14.80 4.62 -5.55
C LYS A 173 -13.92 4.74 -4.31
N VAL A 174 -13.86 3.71 -3.50
CA VAL A 174 -13.07 3.67 -2.27
C VAL A 174 -12.11 2.50 -2.33
N VAL A 175 -10.83 2.77 -2.08
CA VAL A 175 -9.84 1.75 -1.76
C VAL A 175 -9.57 1.79 -0.27
N PHE A 176 -9.96 0.76 0.44
CA PHE A 176 -9.62 0.54 1.83
C PHE A 176 -8.19 -0.01 1.87
N GLU A 177 -7.21 0.84 2.14
CA GLU A 177 -5.82 0.49 1.97
C GLU A 177 -5.27 -0.34 3.12
N HIS A 178 -4.30 -1.23 2.80
CA HIS A 178 -3.52 -2.04 3.74
C HIS A 178 -4.36 -2.61 4.89
N ILE A 179 -5.52 -3.21 4.54
CA ILE A 179 -6.43 -3.77 5.55
C ILE A 179 -5.75 -4.86 6.39
N THR A 180 -6.13 -4.96 7.65
CA THR A 180 -5.46 -5.82 8.62
C THR A 180 -6.37 -6.71 9.43
N THR A 181 -7.70 -6.52 9.36
CA THR A 181 -8.68 -7.22 10.20
C THR A 181 -9.60 -8.14 9.38
N LYS A 182 -10.15 -9.14 10.05
CA LYS A 182 -11.20 -9.99 9.46
C LYS A 182 -12.48 -9.20 9.17
N GLU A 183 -12.74 -8.17 9.96
CA GLU A 183 -13.85 -7.25 9.79
C GLU A 183 -13.71 -6.48 8.47
N ALA A 184 -12.52 -5.94 8.17
CA ALA A 184 -12.25 -5.27 6.90
C ALA A 184 -12.29 -6.23 5.72
N ALA A 185 -11.75 -7.44 5.86
CA ALA A 185 -11.81 -8.46 4.82
C ALA A 185 -13.26 -8.81 4.46
N ALA A 186 -14.11 -9.09 5.45
CA ALA A 186 -15.53 -9.37 5.24
C ALA A 186 -16.27 -8.16 4.64
N TYR A 187 -16.01 -6.97 5.17
CA TYR A 187 -16.64 -5.74 4.69
C TYR A 187 -16.39 -5.46 3.21
N VAL A 188 -15.15 -5.69 2.75
CA VAL A 188 -14.80 -5.54 1.34
C VAL A 188 -15.35 -6.68 0.49
N GLU A 189 -15.30 -7.93 0.99
CA GLU A 189 -15.85 -9.10 0.30
C GLU A 189 -17.36 -8.98 0.05
N GLU A 190 -18.10 -8.42 1.01
CA GLU A 190 -19.55 -8.13 0.91
C GLU A 190 -19.87 -6.83 0.17
N GLY A 191 -18.86 -6.03 -0.13
CA GLY A 191 -18.99 -4.72 -0.76
C GLY A 191 -19.48 -4.76 -2.20
N ASN A 192 -19.74 -3.59 -2.77
CA ASN A 192 -20.12 -3.44 -4.18
C ASN A 192 -18.89 -3.06 -5.06
N ARG A 193 -19.14 -2.83 -6.35
CA ARG A 193 -18.11 -2.48 -7.34
C ARG A 193 -17.33 -1.18 -7.06
N PHE A 194 -17.78 -0.36 -6.12
CA PHE A 194 -17.13 0.89 -5.72
C PHE A 194 -16.23 0.74 -4.49
N LEU A 195 -16.06 -0.48 -3.97
CA LEU A 195 -15.20 -0.77 -2.85
C LEU A 195 -14.18 -1.84 -3.22
N ALA A 196 -12.91 -1.54 -2.95
CA ALA A 196 -11.80 -2.48 -3.05
C ALA A 196 -10.84 -2.29 -1.86
N ALA A 197 -9.84 -3.14 -1.75
CA ALA A 197 -8.82 -3.04 -0.71
C ALA A 197 -7.43 -3.45 -1.22
N THR A 198 -6.39 -2.84 -0.65
CA THR A 198 -5.03 -3.33 -0.75
C THR A 198 -4.65 -4.15 0.48
N ILE A 199 -3.81 -5.15 0.29
CA ILE A 199 -3.27 -5.98 1.37
C ILE A 199 -1.76 -6.08 1.18
N THR A 200 -1.00 -5.83 2.25
CA THR A 200 0.46 -5.81 2.24
C THR A 200 1.06 -7.20 2.45
N PRO A 201 2.30 -7.45 2.03
CA PRO A 201 2.94 -8.75 2.25
C PRO A 201 3.16 -9.04 3.74
N GLN A 202 3.49 -8.01 4.57
CA GLN A 202 3.70 -8.21 5.99
C GLN A 202 2.43 -8.62 6.74
N HIS A 203 1.25 -8.10 6.36
CA HIS A 203 -0.02 -8.50 7.00
C HIS A 203 -0.49 -9.89 6.58
N LEU A 204 -0.06 -10.39 5.41
CA LEU A 204 -0.29 -11.77 4.97
C LEU A 204 0.68 -12.76 5.63
N MET A 205 1.96 -12.39 5.78
CA MET A 205 2.98 -13.30 6.28
C MET A 205 3.05 -13.35 7.81
N PHE A 206 2.79 -12.23 8.48
CA PHE A 206 3.02 -12.06 9.91
C PHE A 206 1.77 -11.60 10.67
N ASN A 207 1.80 -11.86 11.97
CA ASN A 207 0.83 -11.37 12.95
C ASN A 207 1.60 -10.77 14.16
N ARG A 208 0.88 -10.24 15.13
CA ARG A 208 1.48 -9.56 16.29
C ARG A 208 2.45 -10.43 17.10
N ASN A 209 2.33 -11.78 17.07
CA ASN A 209 3.28 -12.63 17.76
C ASN A 209 4.68 -12.52 17.15
N HIS A 210 4.79 -12.41 15.82
CA HIS A 210 6.06 -12.25 15.15
C HIS A 210 6.76 -10.93 15.53
N MET A 211 5.98 -9.90 15.88
CA MET A 211 6.52 -8.61 16.30
C MET A 211 6.92 -8.59 17.79
N LEU A 212 6.21 -9.32 18.66
CA LEU A 212 6.27 -9.13 20.12
C LEU A 212 6.84 -10.32 20.89
N VAL A 213 6.74 -11.57 20.39
CA VAL A 213 7.16 -12.76 21.13
C VAL A 213 8.67 -13.00 20.99
N GLY A 214 9.33 -13.17 22.12
CA GLY A 214 10.79 -13.37 22.18
C GLY A 214 11.60 -12.10 22.02
N GLY A 215 10.98 -10.93 22.20
CA GLY A 215 11.55 -9.60 22.06
C GLY A 215 10.88 -8.80 20.95
N ILE A 216 10.94 -7.49 21.08
CA ILE A 216 10.34 -6.55 20.12
C ILE A 216 11.16 -6.56 18.83
N ARG A 217 10.47 -6.69 17.69
CA ARG A 217 11.07 -6.57 16.36
C ARG A 217 10.61 -5.26 15.70
N PRO A 218 11.36 -4.16 15.85
CA PRO A 218 10.93 -2.83 15.42
C PRO A 218 10.75 -2.71 13.91
N HIS A 219 11.46 -3.51 13.12
CA HIS A 219 11.32 -3.51 11.66
C HIS A 219 10.01 -4.12 11.15
N LEU A 220 9.22 -4.78 12.02
CA LEU A 220 7.86 -5.24 11.74
C LEU A 220 6.78 -4.24 12.22
N TYR A 221 7.16 -3.18 12.94
CA TYR A 221 6.21 -2.17 13.39
C TYR A 221 5.75 -1.30 12.21
N CYS A 222 4.45 -1.32 11.97
CA CYS A 222 3.74 -0.53 10.95
C CYS A 222 2.38 -0.07 11.49
N LEU A 223 1.75 0.86 10.82
CA LEU A 223 0.37 1.28 11.06
C LEU A 223 -0.43 1.20 9.74
N PRO A 224 -1.54 0.45 9.74
CA PRO A 224 -2.14 -0.30 10.84
C PRO A 224 -1.24 -1.43 11.35
N ILE A 225 -1.27 -1.65 12.68
CA ILE A 225 -0.40 -2.62 13.34
C ILE A 225 -0.76 -4.06 12.96
N LEU A 226 0.23 -4.97 12.96
CA LEU A 226 0.02 -6.41 12.81
C LEU A 226 -0.97 -6.92 13.87
N LYS A 227 -2.02 -7.60 13.44
CA LYS A 227 -3.13 -8.07 14.28
C LYS A 227 -2.91 -9.50 14.82
N ARG A 228 -3.93 -10.07 15.45
CA ARG A 228 -3.96 -11.49 15.86
C ARG A 228 -3.93 -12.42 14.64
N ASN A 229 -3.56 -13.70 14.86
CA ASN A 229 -3.54 -14.71 13.80
C ASN A 229 -4.90 -14.89 13.10
N VAL A 230 -6.01 -14.80 13.82
CA VAL A 230 -7.36 -14.93 13.24
C VAL A 230 -7.64 -13.87 12.15
N HIS A 231 -7.06 -12.68 12.28
CA HIS A 231 -7.15 -11.64 11.28
C HIS A 231 -6.23 -11.93 10.08
N GLN A 232 -4.99 -12.33 10.34
CA GLN A 232 -4.06 -12.77 9.29
C GLN A 232 -4.64 -13.90 8.45
N GLU A 233 -5.23 -14.91 9.09
CA GLU A 233 -5.89 -16.04 8.41
C GLU A 233 -7.05 -15.58 7.52
N ALA A 234 -7.85 -14.60 7.98
CA ALA A 234 -8.92 -14.03 7.18
C ALA A 234 -8.41 -13.29 5.94
N LEU A 235 -7.32 -12.49 6.07
CA LEU A 235 -6.68 -11.84 4.91
C LEU A 235 -6.13 -12.88 3.92
N ARG A 236 -5.44 -13.91 4.40
CA ARG A 236 -4.94 -15.01 3.57
C ARG A 236 -6.06 -15.72 2.83
N LYS A 237 -7.19 -15.93 3.52
CA LYS A 237 -8.36 -16.58 2.92
C LYS A 237 -8.93 -15.75 1.76
N VAL A 238 -9.15 -14.44 1.93
CA VAL A 238 -9.76 -13.63 0.87
C VAL A 238 -8.87 -13.50 -0.35
N VAL A 239 -7.54 -13.40 -0.21
CA VAL A 239 -6.65 -13.37 -1.39
C VAL A 239 -6.62 -14.72 -2.12
N ALA A 240 -6.78 -15.83 -1.38
CA ALA A 240 -6.82 -17.17 -1.95
C ALA A 240 -8.13 -17.48 -2.72
N THR A 241 -9.20 -16.71 -2.52
CA THR A 241 -10.45 -16.88 -3.28
C THR A 241 -10.38 -16.35 -4.72
N GLY A 242 -9.41 -15.47 -5.02
CA GLY A 242 -9.34 -14.76 -6.31
C GLY A 242 -10.37 -13.65 -6.47
N ASN A 243 -10.96 -13.16 -5.36
CA ASN A 243 -11.90 -12.04 -5.38
C ASN A 243 -11.22 -10.78 -5.92
N ASP A 244 -11.79 -10.20 -6.98
CA ASP A 244 -11.23 -9.08 -7.75
C ASP A 244 -11.21 -7.72 -7.01
N ARG A 245 -11.84 -7.64 -5.82
CA ARG A 245 -11.78 -6.45 -4.97
C ARG A 245 -10.51 -6.34 -4.14
N PHE A 246 -9.68 -7.38 -4.11
CA PHE A 246 -8.41 -7.36 -3.40
C PHE A 246 -7.25 -7.35 -4.37
N PHE A 247 -6.29 -6.46 -4.14
CA PHE A 247 -5.10 -6.36 -4.97
C PHE A 247 -3.87 -5.91 -4.19
N LEU A 248 -2.73 -6.04 -4.82
CA LEU A 248 -1.44 -5.71 -4.28
C LEU A 248 -1.33 -4.23 -3.92
N GLY A 249 -0.91 -3.94 -2.71
CA GLY A 249 -0.46 -2.63 -2.28
C GLY A 249 0.53 -2.87 -1.16
N THR A 250 1.81 -2.65 -1.43
CA THR A 250 2.87 -3.10 -0.53
C THR A 250 2.95 -2.29 0.74
N ASP A 251 2.53 -1.03 0.69
CA ASP A 251 2.80 -0.04 1.75
C ASP A 251 4.30 -0.05 2.13
N THR A 252 5.16 -0.14 1.10
CA THR A 252 6.59 -0.01 1.34
C THR A 252 6.87 1.36 1.93
N ALA A 253 7.34 1.40 3.18
CA ALA A 253 7.48 2.61 3.97
C ALA A 253 8.86 2.65 4.66
N PRO A 254 9.92 3.02 3.91
CA PRO A 254 11.27 3.01 4.41
C PRO A 254 11.50 4.06 5.50
N HIS A 255 12.25 3.64 6.53
CA HIS A 255 12.79 4.50 7.58
C HIS A 255 14.23 4.06 7.90
N LEU A 256 15.07 5.00 8.27
CA LEU A 256 16.44 4.69 8.68
C LEU A 256 16.47 3.76 9.90
N ARG A 257 17.43 2.85 9.97
CA ARG A 257 17.56 1.87 11.05
C ARG A 257 17.48 2.53 12.43
N HIS A 258 18.27 3.58 12.66
CA HIS A 258 18.31 4.25 13.97
C HIS A 258 16.97 4.89 14.36
N LEU A 259 16.12 5.27 13.39
CA LEU A 259 14.77 5.79 13.66
C LEU A 259 13.76 4.66 13.96
N LYS A 260 13.97 3.48 13.41
CA LYS A 260 13.17 2.29 13.72
C LYS A 260 13.52 1.70 15.09
N GLU A 261 14.80 1.74 15.45
CA GLU A 261 15.35 1.14 16.66
C GLU A 261 15.45 2.14 17.85
N ALA A 262 14.89 3.35 17.68
CA ALA A 262 14.77 4.35 18.75
C ALA A 262 13.67 3.97 19.76
N SER A 263 13.71 4.63 20.93
CA SER A 263 12.69 4.45 21.99
C SER A 263 11.26 4.79 21.53
N CYS A 264 11.14 5.66 20.51
CA CYS A 264 9.90 5.97 19.81
C CYS A 264 10.10 5.63 18.33
N GLY A 265 10.06 4.33 18.00
CA GLY A 265 10.35 3.83 16.67
C GLY A 265 9.29 4.25 15.63
N CYS A 266 9.75 4.63 14.43
CA CYS A 266 8.85 4.98 13.32
C CYS A 266 8.03 3.77 12.84
N ALA A 267 6.75 4.00 12.53
CA ALA A 267 5.89 3.03 11.87
C ALA A 267 6.18 2.98 10.37
N GLY A 268 6.38 1.78 9.84
CA GLY A 268 6.61 1.51 8.41
C GLY A 268 7.53 0.31 8.19
N VAL A 269 7.23 -0.47 7.16
CA VAL A 269 8.01 -1.65 6.76
C VAL A 269 8.58 -1.39 5.36
N PHE A 270 9.87 -1.52 5.18
CA PHE A 270 10.50 -1.40 3.87
C PHE A 270 10.51 -2.76 3.18
N ASN A 271 9.47 -3.06 2.41
CA ASN A 271 9.26 -4.38 1.81
C ASN A 271 9.53 -4.45 0.30
N ALA A 272 9.72 -3.34 -0.40
CA ALA A 272 9.93 -3.33 -1.85
C ALA A 272 10.97 -4.35 -2.34
N PRO A 273 12.14 -4.55 -1.67
CA PRO A 273 13.14 -5.51 -2.12
C PRO A 273 12.70 -6.98 -2.15
N SER A 274 11.67 -7.33 -1.37
CA SER A 274 11.23 -8.73 -1.19
C SER A 274 9.72 -8.93 -1.40
N SER A 275 8.98 -7.88 -1.76
CA SER A 275 7.51 -7.89 -1.76
C SER A 275 6.91 -8.96 -2.68
N LEU A 276 7.28 -8.99 -3.96
CA LEU A 276 6.68 -9.92 -4.92
C LEU A 276 7.00 -11.40 -4.60
N PRO A 277 8.26 -11.78 -4.26
CA PRO A 277 8.56 -13.10 -3.72
C PRO A 277 7.81 -13.45 -2.43
N ALA A 278 7.60 -12.49 -1.54
CA ALA A 278 6.83 -12.68 -0.31
C ALA A 278 5.35 -12.99 -0.59
N TYR A 279 4.71 -12.23 -1.51
CA TYR A 279 3.36 -12.54 -1.96
C TYR A 279 3.29 -13.93 -2.62
N ALA A 280 4.21 -14.26 -3.53
CA ALA A 280 4.24 -15.57 -4.19
C ALA A 280 4.34 -16.72 -3.16
N THR A 281 5.14 -16.54 -2.09
CA THR A 281 5.24 -17.50 -0.99
C THR A 281 3.88 -17.71 -0.30
N VAL A 282 3.16 -16.63 0.00
CA VAL A 282 1.83 -16.72 0.63
C VAL A 282 0.82 -17.43 -0.28
N PHE A 283 0.77 -17.06 -1.55
CA PHE A 283 -0.15 -17.67 -2.52
C PHE A 283 0.17 -19.15 -2.72
N GLU A 284 1.44 -19.53 -2.68
CA GLU A 284 1.86 -20.93 -2.73
C GLU A 284 1.41 -21.71 -1.49
N GLU A 285 1.67 -21.18 -0.28
CA GLU A 285 1.23 -21.78 0.99
C GLU A 285 -0.28 -21.99 1.07
N MET A 286 -1.04 -21.10 0.42
CA MET A 286 -2.50 -21.16 0.34
C MET A 286 -3.01 -22.04 -0.82
N ASN A 287 -2.11 -22.63 -1.63
CA ASN A 287 -2.46 -23.33 -2.87
C ASN A 287 -3.30 -22.46 -3.84
N ALA A 288 -2.98 -21.18 -3.95
CA ALA A 288 -3.74 -20.14 -4.66
C ALA A 288 -2.94 -19.44 -5.76
N LEU A 289 -1.82 -20.02 -6.22
CA LEU A 289 -0.95 -19.44 -7.26
C LEU A 289 -1.70 -19.09 -8.56
N GLN A 290 -2.81 -19.76 -8.85
CA GLN A 290 -3.68 -19.45 -9.99
C GLN A 290 -4.35 -18.07 -9.92
N HIS A 291 -4.40 -17.45 -8.74
CA HIS A 291 -4.97 -16.11 -8.51
C HIS A 291 -3.89 -15.03 -8.34
N PHE A 292 -2.61 -15.41 -8.36
CA PHE A 292 -1.49 -14.52 -8.09
C PHE A 292 -1.36 -13.39 -9.12
N GLU A 293 -1.46 -13.71 -10.42
CA GLU A 293 -1.42 -12.70 -11.49
C GLU A 293 -2.57 -11.69 -11.36
N ALA A 294 -3.79 -12.17 -11.15
CA ALA A 294 -4.95 -11.29 -11.00
C ALA A 294 -4.77 -10.31 -9.81
N PHE A 295 -4.31 -10.81 -8.68
CA PHE A 295 -4.03 -9.99 -7.49
C PHE A 295 -2.93 -8.94 -7.73
N CYS A 296 -1.83 -9.32 -8.40
CA CYS A 296 -0.69 -8.44 -8.61
C CYS A 296 -0.86 -7.46 -9.77
N SER A 297 -1.59 -7.86 -10.84
CA SER A 297 -1.43 -7.21 -12.14
C SER A 297 -2.75 -6.85 -12.84
N GLU A 298 -3.90 -7.36 -12.38
CA GLU A 298 -5.15 -7.18 -13.12
C GLU A 298 -6.26 -6.48 -12.31
N ASN A 299 -6.46 -6.88 -11.04
CA ASN A 299 -7.58 -6.38 -10.23
C ASN A 299 -7.48 -4.87 -10.00
N GLY A 300 -6.28 -4.38 -9.64
CA GLY A 300 -6.04 -2.96 -9.45
C GLY A 300 -6.31 -2.13 -10.70
N PRO A 301 -5.66 -2.39 -11.85
CA PRO A 301 -5.97 -1.64 -13.07
C PRO A 301 -7.45 -1.63 -13.43
N ARG A 302 -8.14 -2.77 -13.30
CA ARG A 302 -9.59 -2.84 -13.56
C ARG A 302 -10.39 -1.93 -12.64
N PHE A 303 -10.06 -1.90 -11.34
CA PHE A 303 -10.74 -1.01 -10.38
C PHE A 303 -10.50 0.46 -10.71
N TYR A 304 -9.26 0.84 -11.04
CA TYR A 304 -8.91 2.22 -11.39
C TYR A 304 -9.33 2.62 -12.80
N GLY A 305 -9.76 1.68 -13.65
CA GLY A 305 -10.12 1.94 -15.04
C GLY A 305 -8.91 2.21 -15.94
N LEU A 306 -7.76 1.63 -15.59
CA LEU A 306 -6.51 1.73 -16.33
C LEU A 306 -6.29 0.49 -17.22
N PRO A 307 -5.57 0.63 -18.35
CA PRO A 307 -5.20 -0.52 -19.15
C PRO A 307 -4.28 -1.47 -18.38
N LEU A 308 -4.34 -2.76 -18.68
CA LEU A 308 -3.39 -3.74 -18.17
C LEU A 308 -2.00 -3.48 -18.77
N ASN A 309 -0.93 -3.74 -18.00
CA ASN A 309 0.44 -3.67 -18.54
C ASN A 309 0.65 -4.71 -19.62
N GLU A 310 1.42 -4.40 -20.67
CA GLU A 310 1.71 -5.32 -21.76
C GLU A 310 2.87 -6.26 -21.45
N GLY A 311 3.87 -5.79 -20.68
CA GLY A 311 5.04 -6.58 -20.31
C GLY A 311 4.74 -7.67 -19.29
N THR A 312 5.65 -8.63 -19.18
CA THR A 312 5.62 -9.72 -18.18
C THR A 312 6.83 -9.67 -17.28
N ILE A 313 6.73 -10.34 -16.14
CA ILE A 313 7.82 -10.60 -15.21
C ILE A 313 7.81 -12.09 -14.86
N THR A 314 8.99 -12.65 -14.65
CA THR A 314 9.15 -14.08 -14.31
C THR A 314 9.61 -14.23 -12.89
N LEU A 315 8.94 -15.05 -12.10
CA LEU A 315 9.44 -15.53 -10.83
C LEU A 315 9.88 -16.99 -11.02
N VAL A 316 11.08 -17.31 -10.58
CA VAL A 316 11.62 -18.68 -10.62
C VAL A 316 11.79 -19.24 -9.21
N ARG A 317 11.62 -20.54 -9.06
CA ARG A 317 11.89 -21.23 -7.81
C ARG A 317 13.41 -21.39 -7.63
N LYS A 318 14.02 -20.37 -7.08
CA LYS A 318 15.45 -20.29 -6.78
C LYS A 318 15.63 -19.62 -5.43
N PRO A 319 16.08 -20.36 -4.39
CA PRO A 319 16.30 -19.76 -3.08
C PRO A 319 17.34 -18.64 -3.13
N TRP A 320 17.04 -17.54 -2.43
CA TRP A 320 17.95 -16.43 -2.26
C TRP A 320 17.78 -15.81 -0.87
N LYS A 321 18.84 -15.19 -0.36
CA LYS A 321 18.85 -14.53 0.94
C LYS A 321 18.58 -13.04 0.74
N VAL A 322 17.56 -12.50 1.44
CA VAL A 322 17.30 -11.07 1.48
C VAL A 322 18.48 -10.37 2.18
N ALA A 323 18.93 -9.27 1.64
CA ALA A 323 20.04 -8.49 2.21
C ALA A 323 19.75 -8.10 3.68
N ASP A 324 20.78 -8.17 4.53
CA ASP A 324 20.64 -7.81 5.94
C ASP A 324 20.40 -6.30 6.14
N SER A 325 20.87 -5.47 5.20
CA SER A 325 20.66 -4.03 5.16
C SER A 325 20.98 -3.45 3.78
N ILE A 326 20.48 -2.24 3.54
CA ILE A 326 20.72 -1.45 2.32
C ILE A 326 21.35 -0.13 2.76
N ALA A 327 22.47 0.24 2.14
CA ALA A 327 23.21 1.47 2.46
C ALA A 327 22.48 2.71 1.93
N LEU A 328 22.50 3.80 2.70
CA LEU A 328 22.05 5.13 2.35
C LEU A 328 23.01 6.15 2.96
N GLY A 329 24.06 6.51 2.22
CA GLY A 329 25.16 7.33 2.75
C GLY A 329 25.79 6.69 3.99
N GLU A 330 25.84 7.41 5.11
CA GLU A 330 26.33 6.90 6.41
C GLU A 330 25.27 6.11 7.18
N HIS A 331 24.05 6.02 6.64
CA HIS A 331 22.92 5.35 7.26
C HIS A 331 22.58 4.02 6.58
N THR A 332 21.68 3.27 7.19
CA THR A 332 21.19 2.02 6.64
C THR A 332 19.68 1.90 6.75
N LEU A 333 19.11 1.18 5.78
CA LEU A 333 17.74 0.68 5.80
C LEU A 333 17.78 -0.82 6.09
N VAL A 334 16.77 -1.33 6.78
CA VAL A 334 16.59 -2.76 6.99
C VAL A 334 15.37 -3.20 6.20
N PRO A 335 15.53 -4.02 5.15
CA PRO A 335 14.40 -4.50 4.38
C PRO A 335 13.56 -5.52 5.14
N PHE A 336 12.32 -5.64 4.74
CA PHE A 336 11.44 -6.73 5.20
C PHE A 336 12.07 -8.09 4.89
N LEU A 337 12.04 -9.01 5.85
CA LEU A 337 12.67 -10.34 5.77
C LEU A 337 14.21 -10.28 5.68
N ALA A 338 14.85 -9.21 6.16
CA ALA A 338 16.32 -9.11 6.20
C ALA A 338 16.96 -10.37 6.79
N GLY A 339 17.90 -10.97 6.07
CA GLY A 339 18.59 -12.19 6.45
C GLY A 339 17.82 -13.49 6.25
N GLU A 340 16.53 -13.44 5.95
CA GLU A 340 15.71 -14.63 5.67
C GLU A 340 15.92 -15.14 4.24
N THR A 341 15.60 -16.41 4.02
CA THR A 341 15.67 -17.04 2.70
C THR A 341 14.26 -17.17 2.12
N LEU A 342 14.05 -16.60 0.93
CA LEU A 342 12.85 -16.81 0.12
C LEU A 342 13.12 -17.82 -1.00
N ASN A 343 12.09 -18.61 -1.35
CA ASN A 343 12.20 -19.64 -2.38
C ASN A 343 11.93 -19.13 -3.80
N TRP A 344 11.30 -17.95 -3.92
CA TRP A 344 10.99 -17.32 -5.19
C TRP A 344 11.95 -16.16 -5.45
N THR A 345 12.49 -16.09 -6.65
CA THR A 345 13.34 -15.00 -7.13
C THR A 345 12.71 -14.39 -8.37
N VAL A 346 12.70 -13.07 -8.47
CA VAL A 346 12.34 -12.34 -9.69
C VAL A 346 13.51 -12.44 -10.66
N GLU A 347 13.25 -12.90 -11.88
CA GLU A 347 14.18 -12.79 -13.03
C GLU A 347 13.78 -11.60 -13.89
N LEU A 348 14.74 -10.71 -14.11
CA LEU A 348 14.57 -9.43 -14.84
C LEU A 348 15.10 -9.56 -16.25
#